data_3cfa0daec7e9dd67a60c66b543c725f5
#
_entry.id   3cfa0daec7e9dd67a60c66b543c725f5
#
_cell.length_a   1.000
_cell.length_b   1.000
_cell.length_c   1.000
_cell.angle_alpha   90.00
_cell.angle_beta   90.00
_cell.angle_gamma   90.00
#
_symmetry.space_group_name_H-M   'P 1'
#
loop_
_entity.id
_entity.type
_entity.pdbx_description
1 polymer ?
#
loop_
_entity_poly.entity_id
_entity_poly.type
_entity_poly.pdbx_seq_one_letter_code
_entity_poly.pdbx_strand_id
1 'polypeptide(L)'
;MQMCGVFVALGPDVFQDLLRHVSMGKLKTFQIYDRFKARAHLSKLNSETLRKAHAKLWARIEAGEEDFATDLSQVLLISHLDMIVDVLNLLNIPHQDGFFDKDLKPEEYLTEGWQERVYQQYADKYPRSLLLFYINHLDWELTKSETLFVPAA
;
A
#
# COMPACT_ATOMS: atom_id res chain seq x y z
N MET A 1 10.18 3.17 -12.17
CA MET A 1 8.99 2.31 -11.97
C MET A 1 7.87 3.18 -11.41
N GLN A 2 6.66 2.99 -11.90
CA GLN A 2 5.48 3.70 -11.43
C GLN A 2 4.70 2.83 -10.44
N MET A 3 3.62 3.36 -9.86
CA MET A 3 2.81 2.63 -8.88
C MET A 3 2.22 1.34 -9.45
N CYS A 4 1.79 1.35 -10.72
CA CYS A 4 1.37 0.12 -11.40
C CYS A 4 2.46 -0.95 -11.34
N GLY A 5 3.73 -0.56 -11.53
CA GLY A 5 4.86 -1.49 -11.48
C GLY A 5 5.03 -2.13 -10.10
N VAL A 6 4.77 -1.41 -9.03
CA VAL A 6 4.81 -1.98 -7.67
C VAL A 6 3.76 -3.08 -7.53
N PHE A 7 2.52 -2.82 -7.96
CA PHE A 7 1.45 -3.82 -7.90
C PHE A 7 1.73 -5.03 -8.79
N VAL A 8 2.24 -4.79 -10.01
CA VAL A 8 2.59 -5.89 -10.93
C VAL A 8 3.67 -6.78 -10.32
N ALA A 9 4.68 -6.18 -9.70
CA ALA A 9 5.78 -6.92 -9.07
C ALA A 9 5.29 -7.76 -7.89
N LEU A 10 4.32 -7.27 -7.13
CA LEU A 10 3.71 -8.02 -6.02
C LEU A 10 2.87 -9.20 -6.51
N GLY A 11 2.24 -9.06 -7.66
CA GLY A 11 1.51 -10.13 -8.31
C GLY A 11 0.00 -10.10 -8.07
N PRO A 12 -0.77 -10.85 -8.89
CA PRO A 12 -2.23 -10.82 -8.83
C PRO A 12 -2.80 -11.40 -7.54
N ASP A 13 -2.16 -12.39 -6.94
CA ASP A 13 -2.65 -13.01 -5.69
C ASP A 13 -2.53 -12.04 -4.52
N VAL A 14 -1.40 -11.35 -4.41
CA VAL A 14 -1.21 -10.31 -3.40
C VAL A 14 -2.20 -9.18 -3.62
N PHE A 15 -2.38 -8.75 -4.87
CA PHE A 15 -3.32 -7.70 -5.23
C PHE A 15 -4.75 -8.07 -4.79
N GLN A 16 -5.19 -9.27 -5.11
CA GLN A 16 -6.53 -9.75 -4.72
C GLN A 16 -6.70 -9.73 -3.19
N ASP A 17 -5.68 -10.17 -2.46
CA ASP A 17 -5.74 -10.15 -1.00
C ASP A 17 -5.76 -8.73 -0.45
N LEU A 18 -5.01 -7.81 -1.04
CA LEU A 18 -5.02 -6.40 -0.64
C LEU A 18 -6.43 -5.80 -0.70
N LEU A 19 -7.21 -6.14 -1.72
CA LEU A 19 -8.58 -5.62 -1.87
C LEU A 19 -9.49 -6.02 -0.71
N ARG A 20 -9.20 -7.14 -0.02
CA ARG A 20 -9.98 -7.58 1.14
C ARG A 20 -9.77 -6.68 2.36
N HIS A 21 -8.71 -5.90 2.36
CA HIS A 21 -8.29 -5.11 3.52
C HIS A 21 -8.56 -3.62 3.37
N VAL A 22 -9.42 -3.24 2.44
CA VAL A 22 -9.85 -1.85 2.29
C VAL A 22 -10.93 -1.54 3.34
N SER A 23 -10.74 -0.46 4.09
CA SER A 23 -11.68 -0.03 5.12
C SER A 23 -12.62 1.04 4.58
N MET A 24 -13.87 0.67 4.33
CA MET A 24 -14.89 1.62 3.85
C MET A 24 -15.12 2.75 4.84
N GLY A 25 -15.07 2.45 6.14
CA GLY A 25 -15.21 3.46 7.18
C GLY A 25 -14.11 4.52 7.12
N LYS A 26 -12.87 4.09 6.92
CA LYS A 26 -11.74 5.03 6.76
C LYS A 26 -11.86 5.87 5.49
N LEU A 27 -12.32 5.27 4.39
CA LEU A 27 -12.54 6.02 3.15
C LEU A 27 -13.54 7.15 3.34
N LYS A 28 -14.59 6.90 4.11
CA LYS A 28 -15.61 7.92 4.41
C LYS A 28 -15.07 8.97 5.37
N THR A 29 -14.34 8.55 6.41
CA THR A 29 -13.74 9.45 7.39
C THR A 29 -12.77 10.44 6.73
N PHE A 30 -11.95 9.98 5.79
CA PHE A 30 -10.98 10.80 5.08
C PHE A 30 -11.53 11.41 3.79
N GLN A 31 -12.84 11.25 3.54
CA GLN A 31 -13.56 11.88 2.42
C GLN A 31 -13.00 11.51 1.04
N ILE A 32 -12.57 10.26 0.89
CA ILE A 32 -12.07 9.74 -0.39
C ILE A 32 -12.97 8.64 -0.98
N TYR A 33 -14.05 8.30 -0.31
CA TYR A 33 -14.95 7.23 -0.72
C TYR A 33 -15.53 7.47 -2.13
N ASP A 34 -16.14 8.64 -2.34
CA ASP A 34 -16.80 8.95 -3.61
C ASP A 34 -15.79 9.07 -4.76
N ARG A 35 -14.63 9.67 -4.48
CA ARG A 35 -13.58 9.80 -5.49
C ARG A 35 -13.07 8.41 -5.92
N PHE A 36 -12.81 7.53 -4.98
CA PHE A 36 -12.33 6.18 -5.32
C PHE A 36 -13.40 5.36 -6.02
N LYS A 37 -14.66 5.46 -5.58
CA LYS A 37 -15.78 4.79 -6.23
C LYS A 37 -15.86 5.16 -7.71
N ALA A 38 -15.73 6.46 -8.01
CA ALA A 38 -15.72 6.95 -9.38
C ALA A 38 -14.48 6.46 -10.16
N ARG A 39 -13.31 6.50 -9.53
CA ARG A 39 -12.06 6.06 -10.15
C ARG A 39 -12.08 4.57 -10.49
N ALA A 40 -12.65 3.76 -9.60
CA ALA A 40 -12.76 2.32 -9.81
C ALA A 40 -13.88 1.94 -10.80
N HIS A 41 -14.71 2.90 -11.19
CA HIS A 41 -15.87 2.67 -12.07
C HIS A 41 -16.84 1.65 -11.47
N LEU A 42 -17.09 1.76 -10.18
CA LEU A 42 -18.06 0.94 -9.47
C LEU A 42 -19.27 1.78 -9.12
N SER A 43 -20.47 1.29 -9.47
CA SER A 43 -21.72 1.97 -9.13
C SER A 43 -22.00 1.92 -7.63
N LYS A 44 -21.44 0.91 -6.94
CA LYS A 44 -21.58 0.70 -5.52
C LYS A 44 -20.23 0.22 -4.99
N LEU A 45 -19.71 0.89 -3.96
CA LEU A 45 -18.44 0.53 -3.36
C LEU A 45 -18.65 -0.03 -1.96
N ASN A 46 -18.44 -1.33 -1.84
CA ASN A 46 -18.38 -2.03 -0.57
C ASN A 46 -17.41 -3.21 -0.70
N SER A 47 -17.18 -3.94 0.40
CA SER A 47 -16.22 -5.04 0.41
C SER A 47 -16.54 -6.12 -0.61
N GLU A 48 -17.83 -6.41 -0.82
CA GLU A 48 -18.25 -7.44 -1.76
C GLU A 48 -18.01 -7.01 -3.20
N THR A 49 -18.44 -5.80 -3.60
CA THR A 49 -18.27 -5.32 -4.97
C THR A 49 -16.80 -5.15 -5.33
N LEU A 50 -15.99 -4.68 -4.38
CA LEU A 50 -14.55 -4.54 -4.59
C LEU A 50 -13.90 -5.91 -4.81
N ARG A 51 -14.24 -6.89 -3.99
CA ARG A 51 -13.71 -8.25 -4.12
C ARG A 51 -14.11 -8.89 -5.44
N LYS A 52 -15.38 -8.74 -5.83
CA LYS A 52 -15.87 -9.30 -7.10
C LYS A 52 -15.20 -8.67 -8.33
N ALA A 53 -14.79 -7.42 -8.21
CA ALA A 53 -14.15 -6.69 -9.31
C ALA A 53 -12.65 -6.96 -9.44
N HIS A 54 -12.05 -7.83 -8.60
CA HIS A 54 -10.59 -7.96 -8.52
C HIS A 54 -9.91 -8.21 -9.86
N ALA A 55 -10.45 -9.08 -10.70
CA ALA A 55 -9.86 -9.41 -12.01
C ALA A 55 -9.92 -8.21 -12.96
N LYS A 56 -11.03 -7.48 -12.95
CA LYS A 56 -11.21 -6.29 -13.75
C LYS A 56 -10.27 -5.16 -13.32
N LEU A 57 -10.11 -4.99 -12.01
CA LEU A 57 -9.20 -3.99 -11.47
C LEU A 57 -7.74 -4.37 -11.72
N TRP A 58 -7.41 -5.66 -11.63
CA TRP A 58 -6.06 -6.14 -11.96
C TRP A 58 -5.71 -5.86 -13.42
N ALA A 59 -6.67 -6.07 -14.34
CA ALA A 59 -6.44 -5.77 -15.74
C ALA A 59 -6.07 -4.29 -15.97
N ARG A 60 -6.66 -3.40 -15.18
CA ARG A 60 -6.33 -1.97 -15.25
C ARG A 60 -4.91 -1.68 -14.76
N ILE A 61 -4.46 -2.40 -13.74
CA ILE A 61 -3.08 -2.31 -13.24
C ILE A 61 -2.11 -2.78 -14.34
N GLU A 62 -2.40 -3.92 -14.96
CA GLU A 62 -1.56 -4.44 -16.05
C GLU A 62 -1.55 -3.52 -17.27
N ALA A 63 -2.65 -2.81 -17.50
CA ALA A 63 -2.75 -1.83 -18.59
C ALA A 63 -1.98 -0.53 -18.30
N GLY A 64 -1.46 -0.38 -17.08
CA GLY A 64 -0.67 0.80 -16.72
C GLY A 64 -1.50 2.03 -16.38
N GLU A 65 -2.73 1.86 -15.89
CA GLU A 65 -3.58 2.99 -15.48
C GLU A 65 -3.06 3.56 -14.16
N GLU A 66 -2.09 4.46 -14.26
CA GLU A 66 -1.36 4.98 -13.11
C GLU A 66 -2.25 5.79 -12.15
N ASP A 67 -3.23 6.53 -12.66
CA ASP A 67 -4.15 7.28 -11.81
C ASP A 67 -4.97 6.35 -10.91
N PHE A 68 -5.42 5.23 -11.46
CA PHE A 68 -6.11 4.22 -10.66
C PHE A 68 -5.17 3.59 -9.62
N ALA A 69 -3.96 3.22 -10.04
CA ALA A 69 -2.97 2.61 -9.13
C ALA A 69 -2.62 3.55 -7.97
N THR A 70 -2.45 4.83 -8.26
CA THR A 70 -2.14 5.84 -7.24
C THR A 70 -3.30 5.99 -6.26
N ASP A 71 -4.53 6.07 -6.77
CA ASP A 71 -5.71 6.20 -5.90
C ASP A 71 -5.92 4.94 -5.06
N LEU A 72 -5.70 3.75 -5.62
CA LEU A 72 -5.79 2.51 -4.85
C LEU A 72 -4.72 2.44 -3.77
N SER A 73 -3.50 2.84 -4.09
CA SER A 73 -2.41 2.93 -3.12
C SER A 73 -2.81 3.80 -1.93
N GLN A 74 -3.35 4.99 -2.20
CA GLN A 74 -3.82 5.90 -1.16
C GLN A 74 -4.94 5.29 -0.32
N VAL A 75 -5.86 4.59 -0.95
CA VAL A 75 -6.95 3.89 -0.27
C VAL A 75 -6.41 2.84 0.71
N LEU A 76 -5.40 2.07 0.28
CA LEU A 76 -4.78 1.07 1.13
C LEU A 76 -4.04 1.71 2.31
N LEU A 77 -3.29 2.79 2.06
CA LEU A 77 -2.55 3.49 3.12
C LEU A 77 -3.50 4.07 4.17
N ILE A 78 -4.53 4.76 3.74
CA ILE A 78 -5.52 5.37 4.64
C ILE A 78 -6.26 4.30 5.45
N SER A 79 -6.52 3.14 4.85
CA SER A 79 -7.20 2.03 5.55
C SER A 79 -6.37 1.44 6.69
N HIS A 80 -5.04 1.62 6.68
CA HIS A 80 -4.12 0.95 7.61
C HIS A 80 -3.11 1.90 8.24
N LEU A 81 -3.58 3.05 8.69
CA LEU A 81 -2.71 4.03 9.36
C LEU A 81 -2.05 3.46 10.62
N ASP A 82 -2.70 2.53 11.32
CA ASP A 82 -2.12 1.88 12.50
C ASP A 82 -0.83 1.16 12.16
N MET A 83 -0.84 0.39 11.05
CA MET A 83 0.35 -0.31 10.57
C MET A 83 1.44 0.68 10.17
N ILE A 84 1.06 1.74 9.48
CA ILE A 84 2.00 2.77 9.04
C ILE A 84 2.69 3.41 10.23
N VAL A 85 1.92 3.79 11.26
CA VAL A 85 2.47 4.38 12.49
C VAL A 85 3.48 3.44 13.14
N ASP A 86 3.14 2.15 13.26
CA ASP A 86 4.04 1.16 13.85
C ASP A 86 5.35 1.06 13.06
N VAL A 87 5.27 0.99 11.74
CA VAL A 87 6.46 0.88 10.88
C VAL A 87 7.32 2.14 10.97
N LEU A 88 6.71 3.31 10.88
CA LEU A 88 7.45 4.57 10.97
C LEU A 88 8.14 4.73 12.33
N ASN A 89 7.47 4.32 13.40
CA ASN A 89 8.07 4.37 14.75
C ASN A 89 9.25 3.41 14.86
N LEU A 90 9.14 2.21 14.29
CA LEU A 90 10.25 1.24 14.30
C LEU A 90 11.48 1.80 13.56
N LEU A 91 11.25 2.52 12.47
CA LEU A 91 12.31 3.10 11.65
C LEU A 91 12.77 4.48 12.16
N ASN A 92 12.16 4.99 13.23
CA ASN A 92 12.43 6.33 13.79
C ASN A 92 12.18 7.46 12.80
N ILE A 93 11.27 7.26 11.83
CA ILE A 93 10.88 8.31 10.88
C ILE A 93 9.91 9.26 11.58
N PRO A 94 10.20 10.56 11.65
CA PRO A 94 9.26 11.52 12.22
C PRO A 94 7.97 11.57 11.40
N HIS A 95 6.82 11.54 12.08
CA HIS A 95 5.53 11.59 11.42
C HIS A 95 4.47 12.20 12.33
N GLN A 96 3.34 12.56 11.74
CA GLN A 96 2.14 12.93 12.50
C GLN A 96 1.01 12.01 12.06
N ASP A 97 0.62 11.09 12.96
CA ASP A 97 -0.45 10.11 12.73
C ASP A 97 -0.27 9.26 11.46
N GLY A 98 0.99 8.97 11.10
CA GLY A 98 1.34 8.20 9.91
C GLY A 98 1.68 9.02 8.69
N PHE A 99 1.57 10.35 8.77
CA PHE A 99 1.93 11.26 7.68
C PHE A 99 3.32 11.86 7.95
N PHE A 100 4.21 11.75 6.98
CA PHE A 100 5.60 12.22 7.15
C PHE A 100 6.04 13.04 5.94
N ASP A 101 7.12 13.82 6.15
CA ASP A 101 7.71 14.65 5.11
C ASP A 101 8.50 13.76 4.14
N LYS A 102 8.10 13.77 2.87
CA LYS A 102 8.75 12.96 1.83
C LYS A 102 10.12 13.51 1.42
N ASP A 103 10.47 14.70 1.85
CA ASP A 103 11.78 15.31 1.57
C ASP A 103 12.86 14.88 2.55
N LEU A 104 12.53 14.02 3.53
CA LEU A 104 13.51 13.48 4.46
C LEU A 104 14.59 12.70 3.70
N LYS A 105 15.77 12.56 4.33
CA LYS A 105 16.89 11.82 3.75
C LYS A 105 16.74 10.34 4.06
N PRO A 106 16.42 9.49 3.06
CA PRO A 106 16.17 8.07 3.32
C PRO A 106 17.34 7.36 4.02
N GLU A 107 18.56 7.71 3.67
CA GLU A 107 19.76 7.08 4.24
C GLU A 107 19.90 7.25 5.75
N GLU A 108 19.23 8.23 6.34
CA GLU A 108 19.24 8.44 7.79
C GLU A 108 18.32 7.46 8.51
N TYR A 109 17.35 6.88 7.81
CA TYR A 109 16.30 6.05 8.43
C TYR A 109 16.26 4.63 7.87
N LEU A 110 16.49 4.47 6.55
CA LEU A 110 16.41 3.18 5.89
C LEU A 110 17.79 2.53 5.83
N THR A 111 18.23 2.00 6.95
CA THR A 111 19.52 1.32 7.06
C THR A 111 19.45 -0.07 6.45
N GLU A 112 20.61 -0.67 6.17
CA GLU A 112 20.69 -2.00 5.57
C GLU A 112 19.85 -3.01 6.36
N GLY A 113 19.03 -3.79 5.63
CA GLY A 113 18.19 -4.83 6.23
C GLY A 113 16.91 -4.32 6.87
N TRP A 114 16.54 -3.05 6.66
CA TRP A 114 15.36 -2.47 7.29
C TRP A 114 14.06 -3.18 6.88
N GLN A 115 13.95 -3.62 5.63
CA GLN A 115 12.74 -4.30 5.14
C GLN A 115 12.52 -5.60 5.89
N GLU A 116 13.54 -6.42 6.02
CA GLU A 116 13.44 -7.69 6.74
C GLU A 116 13.14 -7.45 8.22
N ARG A 117 13.73 -6.43 8.82
CA ARG A 117 13.48 -6.09 10.23
C ARG A 117 12.03 -5.68 10.45
N VAL A 118 11.46 -4.87 9.57
CA VAL A 118 10.04 -4.49 9.63
C VAL A 118 9.15 -5.72 9.48
N TYR A 119 9.45 -6.55 8.49
CA TYR A 119 8.66 -7.74 8.22
C TYR A 119 8.67 -8.69 9.41
N GLN A 120 9.84 -8.99 9.96
CA GLN A 120 9.96 -9.88 11.11
C GLN A 120 9.24 -9.35 12.35
N GLN A 121 9.27 -8.04 12.55
CA GLN A 121 8.63 -7.42 13.70
C GLN A 121 7.10 -7.51 13.64
N TYR A 122 6.50 -7.39 12.44
CA TYR A 122 5.06 -7.20 12.31
C TYR A 122 4.33 -8.28 11.53
N ALA A 123 4.99 -9.33 11.05
CA ALA A 123 4.36 -10.38 10.25
C ALA A 123 3.21 -11.09 11.00
N ASP A 124 3.28 -11.15 12.33
CA ASP A 124 2.24 -11.77 13.16
C ASP A 124 1.15 -10.80 13.59
N LYS A 125 1.36 -9.51 13.40
CA LYS A 125 0.40 -8.47 13.81
C LYS A 125 -0.48 -8.00 12.67
N TYR A 126 0.06 -7.96 11.46
CA TYR A 126 -0.65 -7.45 10.27
C TYR A 126 -0.66 -8.47 9.15
N PRO A 127 -1.65 -8.42 8.24
CA PRO A 127 -1.66 -9.30 7.07
C PRO A 127 -0.38 -9.16 6.25
N ARG A 128 0.17 -10.28 5.80
CA ARG A 128 1.43 -10.29 5.05
C ARG A 128 1.37 -9.47 3.77
N SER A 129 0.25 -9.55 3.05
CA SER A 129 0.06 -8.78 1.82
C SER A 129 0.19 -7.28 2.07
N LEU A 130 -0.39 -6.79 3.16
CA LEU A 130 -0.32 -5.37 3.54
C LEU A 130 1.11 -4.96 3.91
N LEU A 131 1.80 -5.79 4.69
CA LEU A 131 3.20 -5.50 5.05
C LEU A 131 4.08 -5.48 3.81
N LEU A 132 3.94 -6.47 2.92
CA LEU A 132 4.72 -6.50 1.68
C LEU A 132 4.42 -5.28 0.82
N PHE A 133 3.15 -4.93 0.69
CA PHE A 133 2.77 -3.74 -0.06
C PHE A 133 3.41 -2.49 0.54
N TYR A 134 3.28 -2.30 1.85
CA TYR A 134 3.76 -1.07 2.49
C TYR A 134 5.29 -0.97 2.49
N ILE A 135 5.99 -2.06 2.78
CA ILE A 135 7.46 -2.07 2.73
C ILE A 135 7.95 -1.67 1.33
N ASN A 136 7.37 -2.26 0.29
CA ASN A 136 7.76 -1.97 -1.09
C ASN A 136 7.33 -0.58 -1.52
N HIS A 137 6.17 -0.12 -1.08
CA HIS A 137 5.69 1.23 -1.35
C HIS A 137 6.61 2.27 -0.71
N LEU A 138 6.98 2.08 0.54
CA LEU A 138 7.86 3.00 1.28
C LEU A 138 9.24 3.08 0.62
N ASP A 139 9.79 1.93 0.27
CA ASP A 139 11.08 1.87 -0.42
C ASP A 139 11.03 2.58 -1.78
N TRP A 140 10.02 2.28 -2.57
CA TRP A 140 9.82 2.93 -3.87
C TRP A 140 9.63 4.45 -3.72
N GLU A 141 8.86 4.89 -2.75
CA GLU A 141 8.57 6.31 -2.55
C GLU A 141 9.81 7.09 -2.10
N LEU A 142 10.57 6.55 -1.15
CA LEU A 142 11.69 7.26 -0.54
C LEU A 142 13.01 7.07 -1.28
N THR A 143 13.31 5.86 -1.78
CA THR A 143 14.60 5.56 -2.41
C THR A 143 14.49 5.43 -3.92
N LYS A 144 13.28 5.41 -4.47
CA LYS A 144 13.01 5.15 -5.90
C LYS A 144 13.51 3.78 -6.34
N SER A 145 13.57 2.83 -5.42
CA SER A 145 13.97 1.47 -5.69
C SER A 145 13.01 0.79 -6.65
N GLU A 146 13.54 0.06 -7.62
CA GLU A 146 12.76 -0.76 -8.55
C GLU A 146 12.89 -2.25 -8.21
N THR A 147 13.55 -2.57 -7.10
CA THR A 147 13.76 -3.93 -6.64
C THR A 147 12.69 -4.30 -5.62
N LEU A 148 11.96 -5.37 -5.89
CA LEU A 148 10.95 -5.87 -4.97
C LEU A 148 11.60 -6.54 -3.76
N PHE A 149 11.20 -6.15 -2.56
CA PHE A 149 11.56 -6.86 -1.34
C PHE A 149 10.71 -8.13 -1.22
N VAL A 150 11.38 -9.25 -0.98
CA VAL A 150 10.75 -10.53 -0.66
C VAL A 150 11.38 -11.03 0.64
N PRO A 151 10.57 -11.40 1.65
CA PRO A 151 11.14 -11.83 2.93
C PRO A 151 11.92 -13.13 2.77
N ALA A 152 12.92 -13.32 3.62
CA ALA A 152 13.66 -14.56 3.69
C ALA A 152 12.73 -15.72 4.10
N ALA A 153 12.93 -16.86 3.50
CA ALA A 153 12.11 -18.05 3.74
C ALA A 153 12.34 -18.60 5.16
#